data_b50c992dfe355bd1568ee9273d7a0803
#
_entry.id   b50c992dfe355bd1568ee9273d7a0803
#
_cell.length_a   1.000
_cell.length_b   1.000
_cell.length_c   1.000
_cell.angle_alpha   90.00
_cell.angle_beta   90.00
_cell.angle_gamma   90.00
#
_symmetry.space_group_name_H-M   'P 1'
#
loop_
_entity.id
_entity.type
_entity.pdbx_description
1 polymer ?
#
loop_
_entity_poly.entity_id
_entity_poly.type
_entity_poly.pdbx_seq_one_letter_code
_entity_poly.pdbx_strand_id
1 'polypeptide(L)'
;INEDGTQKNNFAARFRKAFNAAFSVVAERYKNAVLFFIKHRWLGWATLVCSAVILVLLMRTTKTSLVPDEDQGVVFVNISTAPGSSLATTDEIVLRVQERLQAIPEILHIQKGSGYGLLSGQGNAFGMLVAKLKPWDERIEKEQHVQAVSGLIHGRTADLKEATIFAIS
;
A
#
# COMPACT_ATOMS: atom_id res chain seq x y z
N ILE A 1 7.49 -32.35 -63.11
CA ILE A 1 8.45 -31.65 -63.98
C ILE A 1 7.63 -31.03 -65.07
N ASN A 2 7.22 -29.78 -64.97
CA ASN A 2 6.57 -29.03 -66.02
C ASN A 2 7.66 -28.27 -66.80
N GLU A 3 7.72 -28.45 -68.04
CA GLU A 3 8.68 -27.92 -69.02
C GLU A 3 8.52 -26.42 -69.34
N ASP A 4 8.18 -25.60 -68.37
CA ASP A 4 8.23 -24.16 -68.56
C ASP A 4 9.11 -23.55 -67.49
N GLY A 5 10.34 -23.20 -67.91
CA GLY A 5 11.38 -22.56 -67.05
C GLY A 5 11.05 -21.20 -66.50
N THR A 6 9.81 -20.94 -66.16
CA THR A 6 9.38 -19.77 -65.42
C THR A 6 9.45 -20.09 -63.94
N GLN A 7 10.55 -19.69 -63.33
CA GLN A 7 10.61 -19.57 -61.89
C GLN A 7 9.42 -18.69 -61.43
N LYS A 8 8.34 -19.37 -60.99
CA LYS A 8 7.30 -18.69 -60.25
C LYS A 8 7.96 -17.98 -59.08
N ASN A 9 7.99 -16.68 -59.19
CA ASN A 9 8.47 -15.75 -58.17
C ASN A 9 7.59 -15.90 -56.94
N ASN A 10 7.74 -17.02 -56.21
CA ASN A 10 6.93 -17.31 -55.05
C ASN A 10 7.31 -16.30 -53.97
N PHE A 11 6.38 -15.38 -53.69
CA PHE A 11 6.48 -14.41 -52.60
C PHE A 11 6.99 -15.10 -51.31
N ALA A 12 6.52 -16.30 -51.03
CA ALA A 12 6.97 -17.13 -49.91
C ALA A 12 8.47 -17.49 -49.95
N ALA A 13 9.04 -17.72 -51.14
CA ALA A 13 10.47 -18.02 -51.31
C ALA A 13 11.34 -16.77 -51.11
N ARG A 14 10.89 -15.61 -51.59
CA ARG A 14 11.55 -14.31 -51.38
C ARG A 14 11.47 -13.91 -49.92
N PHE A 15 10.31 -14.06 -49.26
CA PHE A 15 10.12 -13.80 -47.85
C PHE A 15 11.03 -14.69 -46.99
N ARG A 16 11.07 -16.00 -47.24
CA ARG A 16 11.97 -16.91 -46.50
C ARG A 16 13.43 -16.53 -46.65
N LYS A 17 13.86 -16.13 -47.87
CA LYS A 17 15.24 -15.72 -48.12
C LYS A 17 15.59 -14.41 -47.37
N ALA A 18 14.67 -13.42 -47.39
CA ALA A 18 14.83 -12.16 -46.67
C ALA A 18 14.81 -12.39 -45.15
N PHE A 19 13.89 -13.23 -44.66
CA PHE A 19 13.81 -13.59 -43.25
C PHE A 19 15.08 -14.28 -42.76
N ASN A 20 15.55 -15.30 -43.49
CA ASN A 20 16.78 -16.01 -43.12
C ASN A 20 18.00 -15.10 -43.14
N ALA A 21 18.09 -14.18 -44.11
CA ALA A 21 19.17 -13.19 -44.14
C ALA A 21 19.11 -12.23 -42.97
N ALA A 22 17.93 -11.75 -42.61
CA ALA A 22 17.77 -10.89 -41.45
C ALA A 22 18.06 -11.65 -40.14
N PHE A 23 17.55 -12.87 -40.03
CA PHE A 23 17.78 -13.73 -38.87
C PHE A 23 19.27 -14.08 -38.67
N SER A 24 20.00 -14.38 -39.75
CA SER A 24 21.44 -14.66 -39.64
C SER A 24 22.23 -13.44 -39.11
N VAL A 25 21.89 -12.23 -39.55
CA VAL A 25 22.53 -11.01 -39.06
C VAL A 25 22.26 -10.81 -37.58
N VAL A 26 21.02 -11.04 -37.13
CA VAL A 26 20.66 -10.94 -35.70
C VAL A 26 21.39 -12.01 -34.89
N ALA A 27 21.42 -13.26 -35.40
CA ALA A 27 22.11 -14.36 -34.74
C ALA A 27 23.62 -14.12 -34.61
N GLU A 28 24.27 -13.56 -35.63
CA GLU A 28 25.69 -13.17 -35.56
C GLU A 28 25.93 -12.04 -34.54
N ARG A 29 25.09 -11.02 -34.52
CA ARG A 29 25.19 -9.94 -33.52
C ARG A 29 25.02 -10.49 -32.12
N TYR A 30 24.05 -11.37 -31.91
CA TYR A 30 23.84 -12.01 -30.62
C TYR A 30 25.07 -12.85 -30.19
N LYS A 31 25.57 -13.68 -31.09
CA LYS A 31 26.79 -14.49 -30.86
C LYS A 31 27.97 -13.60 -30.42
N ASN A 32 28.21 -12.52 -31.18
CA ASN A 32 29.32 -11.59 -30.90
C ASN A 32 29.12 -10.88 -29.55
N ALA A 33 27.88 -10.47 -29.19
CA ALA A 33 27.57 -9.90 -27.90
C ALA A 33 27.83 -10.91 -26.77
N VAL A 34 27.39 -12.15 -26.91
CA VAL A 34 27.64 -13.21 -25.92
C VAL A 34 29.14 -13.45 -25.73
N LEU A 35 29.89 -13.58 -26.81
CA LEU A 35 31.34 -13.76 -26.76
C LEU A 35 32.05 -12.55 -26.09
N PHE A 36 31.57 -11.34 -26.35
CA PHE A 36 32.08 -10.14 -25.70
C PHE A 36 31.86 -10.19 -24.18
N PHE A 37 30.67 -10.56 -23.72
CA PHE A 37 30.37 -10.72 -22.29
C PHE A 37 31.20 -11.83 -21.65
N ILE A 38 31.38 -12.97 -22.32
CA ILE A 38 32.23 -14.07 -21.82
C ILE A 38 33.67 -13.62 -21.66
N LYS A 39 34.17 -12.85 -22.62
CA LYS A 39 35.56 -12.33 -22.57
C LYS A 39 35.74 -11.27 -21.47
N HIS A 40 34.73 -10.49 -21.19
CA HIS A 40 34.78 -9.40 -20.21
C HIS A 40 33.94 -9.73 -18.97
N ARG A 41 34.37 -10.69 -18.18
CA ARG A 41 33.64 -11.16 -16.97
C ARG A 41 33.31 -10.05 -15.97
N TRP A 42 34.14 -9.01 -15.91
CA TRP A 42 33.89 -7.86 -15.02
C TRP A 42 32.63 -7.07 -15.43
N LEU A 43 32.26 -7.05 -16.72
CA LEU A 43 31.02 -6.41 -17.18
C LEU A 43 29.79 -7.10 -16.59
N GLY A 44 29.80 -8.43 -16.46
CA GLY A 44 28.73 -9.16 -15.80
C GLY A 44 28.57 -8.72 -14.33
N TRP A 45 29.69 -8.62 -13.61
CA TRP A 45 29.66 -8.12 -12.22
C TRP A 45 29.22 -6.65 -12.14
N ALA A 46 29.69 -5.80 -13.06
CA ALA A 46 29.30 -4.40 -13.12
C ALA A 46 27.79 -4.24 -13.35
N THR A 47 27.22 -5.03 -14.25
CA THR A 47 25.76 -5.03 -14.53
C THR A 47 24.98 -5.45 -13.30
N LEU A 48 25.45 -6.49 -12.57
CA LEU A 48 24.80 -6.99 -11.38
C LEU A 48 24.83 -5.93 -10.25
N VAL A 49 25.99 -5.32 -10.03
CA VAL A 49 26.14 -4.25 -9.03
C VAL A 49 25.29 -3.04 -9.39
N CYS A 50 25.29 -2.62 -10.65
CA CYS A 50 24.47 -1.51 -11.14
C CYS A 50 22.96 -1.80 -10.93
N SER A 51 22.51 -3.00 -11.26
CA SER A 51 21.13 -3.45 -11.02
C SER A 51 20.77 -3.42 -9.53
N ALA A 52 21.66 -3.90 -8.67
CA ALA A 52 21.45 -3.87 -7.22
C ALA A 52 21.37 -2.44 -6.67
N VAL A 53 22.23 -1.54 -7.15
CA VAL A 53 22.20 -0.11 -6.76
C VAL A 53 20.89 0.54 -7.20
N ILE A 54 20.47 0.31 -8.44
CA ILE A 54 19.18 0.82 -8.95
C ILE A 54 18.02 0.30 -8.12
N LEU A 55 18.02 -1.00 -7.76
CA LEU A 55 16.99 -1.59 -6.92
C LEU A 55 16.91 -0.91 -5.56
N VAL A 56 18.07 -0.74 -4.90
CA VAL A 56 18.13 -0.06 -3.59
C VAL A 56 17.64 1.39 -3.68
N LEU A 57 18.03 2.12 -4.74
CA LEU A 57 17.55 3.48 -4.97
C LEU A 57 16.03 3.51 -5.18
N LEU A 58 15.49 2.62 -5.99
CA LEU A 58 14.04 2.50 -6.20
C LEU A 58 13.33 2.17 -4.89
N MET A 59 13.82 1.24 -4.08
CA MET A 59 13.23 0.91 -2.78
C MET A 59 13.24 2.09 -1.81
N ARG A 60 14.25 2.97 -1.88
CA ARG A 60 14.30 4.17 -1.03
C ARG A 60 13.42 5.31 -1.52
N THR A 61 13.23 5.43 -2.82
CA THR A 61 12.46 6.53 -3.42
C THR A 61 10.99 6.19 -3.61
N THR A 62 10.67 4.91 -3.77
CA THR A 62 9.28 4.47 -3.93
C THR A 62 8.61 4.40 -2.56
N LYS A 63 7.54 5.17 -2.39
CA LYS A 63 6.70 5.06 -1.20
C LYS A 63 6.07 3.67 -1.16
N THR A 64 6.28 2.93 -0.07
CA THR A 64 5.77 1.56 0.13
C THR A 64 4.32 1.52 0.60
N SER A 65 3.56 2.60 0.46
CA SER A 65 2.15 2.59 0.80
C SER A 65 1.36 1.89 -0.32
N LEU A 66 0.81 0.74 0.00
CA LEU A 66 -0.04 -0.05 -0.92
C LEU A 66 -1.41 0.61 -1.13
N VAL A 67 -1.84 1.40 -0.15
CA VAL A 67 -3.07 2.19 -0.18
C VAL A 67 -2.66 3.63 0.09
N PRO A 68 -3.02 4.60 -0.77
CA PRO A 68 -2.89 6.01 -0.41
C PRO A 68 -3.62 6.24 0.92
N ASP A 69 -3.00 6.98 1.83
CA ASP A 69 -3.67 7.43 3.05
C ASP A 69 -4.77 8.42 2.65
N GLU A 70 -5.93 7.87 2.25
CA GLU A 70 -7.09 8.68 1.90
C GLU A 70 -7.79 9.12 3.18
N ASP A 71 -8.00 10.42 3.31
CA ASP A 71 -8.81 10.97 4.39
C ASP A 71 -10.29 10.67 4.11
N GLN A 72 -10.78 9.55 4.61
CA GLN A 72 -12.19 9.14 4.51
C GLN A 72 -13.10 9.93 5.46
N GLY A 73 -12.56 10.82 6.27
CA GLY A 73 -13.31 11.60 7.25
C GLY A 73 -13.91 10.77 8.39
N VAL A 74 -13.32 9.59 8.64
CA VAL A 74 -13.75 8.69 9.73
C VAL A 74 -12.54 8.18 10.49
N VAL A 75 -12.63 8.19 11.83
CA VAL A 75 -11.64 7.58 12.71
C VAL A 75 -12.31 6.47 13.52
N PHE A 76 -11.74 5.29 13.46
CA PHE A 76 -12.16 4.17 14.30
C PHE A 76 -11.32 4.14 15.56
N VAL A 77 -11.96 4.23 16.73
CA VAL A 77 -11.28 4.16 18.03
C VAL A 77 -11.63 2.83 18.67
N ASN A 78 -10.66 1.93 18.72
CA ASN A 78 -10.80 0.63 19.34
C ASN A 78 -10.35 0.71 20.81
N ILE A 79 -11.19 0.23 21.71
CA ILE A 79 -10.99 0.28 23.17
C ILE A 79 -10.97 -1.15 23.67
N SER A 80 -9.90 -1.54 24.36
CA SER A 80 -9.75 -2.85 24.99
C SER A 80 -9.48 -2.67 26.47
N THR A 81 -10.38 -3.16 27.31
CA THR A 81 -10.23 -3.17 28.76
C THR A 81 -9.55 -4.46 29.24
N ALA A 82 -9.26 -4.56 30.52
CA ALA A 82 -8.63 -5.74 31.09
C ALA A 82 -9.47 -7.01 30.81
N PRO A 83 -8.81 -8.17 30.55
CA PRO A 83 -9.52 -9.44 30.36
C PRO A 83 -10.39 -9.74 31.59
N GLY A 84 -11.67 -10.11 31.34
CA GLY A 84 -12.64 -10.36 32.40
C GLY A 84 -13.44 -9.14 32.88
N SER A 85 -13.22 -7.98 32.29
CA SER A 85 -14.06 -6.80 32.57
C SER A 85 -15.52 -7.07 32.19
N SER A 86 -16.43 -6.52 33.01
CA SER A 86 -17.86 -6.57 32.69
C SER A 86 -18.19 -5.61 31.53
N LEU A 87 -19.26 -5.90 30.80
CA LEU A 87 -19.75 -5.01 29.75
C LEU A 87 -20.08 -3.60 30.32
N ALA A 88 -20.62 -3.54 31.55
CA ALA A 88 -20.94 -2.27 32.20
C ALA A 88 -19.67 -1.41 32.46
N THR A 89 -18.60 -2.04 32.95
CA THR A 89 -17.31 -1.37 33.16
C THR A 89 -16.70 -0.88 31.85
N THR A 90 -16.77 -1.71 30.80
CA THR A 90 -16.30 -1.32 29.48
C THR A 90 -17.12 -0.17 28.91
N ASP A 91 -18.44 -0.20 29.06
CA ASP A 91 -19.34 0.88 28.61
C ASP A 91 -19.04 2.21 29.31
N GLU A 92 -18.75 2.19 30.59
CA GLU A 92 -18.34 3.39 31.34
C GLU A 92 -17.04 4.00 30.82
N ILE A 93 -16.05 3.16 30.50
CA ILE A 93 -14.79 3.64 29.92
C ILE A 93 -15.03 4.19 28.50
N VAL A 94 -15.84 3.53 27.70
CA VAL A 94 -16.21 3.98 26.35
C VAL A 94 -16.91 5.33 26.41
N LEU A 95 -17.80 5.56 27.37
CA LEU A 95 -18.46 6.86 27.59
C LEU A 95 -17.44 7.94 27.95
N ARG A 96 -16.52 7.68 28.87
CA ARG A 96 -15.45 8.65 29.23
C ARG A 96 -14.59 9.02 28.04
N VAL A 97 -14.26 8.06 27.18
CA VAL A 97 -13.53 8.32 25.93
C VAL A 97 -14.38 9.17 25.00
N GLN A 98 -15.66 8.82 24.82
CA GLN A 98 -16.59 9.57 23.95
C GLN A 98 -16.69 11.04 24.37
N GLU A 99 -16.83 11.33 25.66
CA GLU A 99 -16.90 12.70 26.19
C GLU A 99 -15.63 13.51 25.85
N ARG A 100 -14.45 12.88 25.95
CA ARG A 100 -13.19 13.53 25.58
C ARG A 100 -13.07 13.81 24.09
N LEU A 101 -13.58 12.90 23.26
CA LEU A 101 -13.58 13.05 21.82
C LEU A 101 -14.57 14.13 21.36
N GLN A 102 -15.72 14.28 22.03
CA GLN A 102 -16.69 15.34 21.72
C GLN A 102 -16.11 16.74 21.90
N ALA A 103 -15.07 16.90 22.71
CA ALA A 103 -14.36 18.16 22.88
C ALA A 103 -13.41 18.49 21.72
N ILE A 104 -13.31 17.65 20.69
CA ILE A 104 -12.50 17.87 19.49
C ILE A 104 -13.39 18.54 18.43
N PRO A 105 -13.10 19.78 18.01
CA PRO A 105 -14.00 20.56 17.15
C PRO A 105 -14.12 20.00 15.72
N GLU A 106 -13.18 19.17 15.28
CA GLU A 106 -13.17 18.49 13.98
C GLU A 106 -14.13 17.30 13.91
N ILE A 107 -14.59 16.80 15.07
CA ILE A 107 -15.51 15.66 15.16
C ILE A 107 -16.95 16.15 15.05
N LEU A 108 -17.70 15.65 14.08
CA LEU A 108 -19.08 15.98 13.84
C LEU A 108 -20.04 15.07 14.62
N HIS A 109 -19.80 13.76 14.54
CA HIS A 109 -20.62 12.74 15.19
C HIS A 109 -19.76 11.61 15.72
N ILE A 110 -20.19 11.00 16.83
CA ILE A 110 -19.56 9.81 17.40
C ILE A 110 -20.63 8.73 17.55
N GLN A 111 -20.39 7.58 16.98
CA GLN A 111 -21.18 6.38 17.20
C GLN A 111 -20.45 5.47 18.18
N LYS A 112 -21.18 4.93 19.17
CA LYS A 112 -20.66 4.06 20.22
C LYS A 112 -21.12 2.63 20.00
N GLY A 113 -20.19 1.67 20.16
CA GLY A 113 -20.46 0.25 20.22
C GLY A 113 -19.73 -0.39 21.40
N SER A 114 -20.47 -0.94 22.37
CA SER A 114 -19.91 -1.67 23.50
C SER A 114 -20.10 -3.17 23.29
N GLY A 115 -19.13 -3.99 23.72
CA GLY A 115 -19.14 -5.43 23.47
C GLY A 115 -18.60 -5.85 22.10
N TYR A 116 -18.05 -4.92 21.32
CA TYR A 116 -17.46 -5.18 20.02
C TYR A 116 -16.22 -4.32 19.82
N GLY A 117 -15.14 -4.94 19.34
CA GLY A 117 -13.91 -4.26 18.92
C GLY A 117 -13.61 -4.57 17.45
N LEU A 118 -13.17 -3.58 16.68
CA LEU A 118 -12.86 -3.75 15.27
C LEU A 118 -11.76 -4.79 15.02
N LEU A 119 -10.74 -4.80 15.90
CA LEU A 119 -9.60 -5.72 15.79
C LEU A 119 -9.78 -6.99 16.62
N SER A 120 -10.58 -6.91 17.69
CA SER A 120 -10.67 -7.97 18.72
C SER A 120 -11.94 -8.82 18.61
N GLY A 121 -12.88 -8.41 17.76
CA GLY A 121 -14.15 -9.11 17.58
C GLY A 121 -15.15 -8.83 18.73
N GLN A 122 -16.01 -9.82 19.04
CA GLN A 122 -17.04 -9.70 20.08
C GLN A 122 -16.49 -10.11 21.45
N GLY A 123 -16.82 -9.34 22.49
CA GLY A 123 -16.45 -9.65 23.86
C GLY A 123 -16.74 -8.49 24.82
N ASN A 124 -17.05 -8.81 26.06
CA ASN A 124 -17.43 -7.82 27.09
C ASN A 124 -16.32 -6.83 27.40
N ALA A 125 -15.06 -7.16 27.15
CA ALA A 125 -13.90 -6.33 27.39
C ALA A 125 -13.57 -5.39 26.21
N PHE A 126 -14.40 -5.35 25.17
CA PHE A 126 -14.14 -4.56 23.97
C PHE A 126 -15.19 -3.48 23.74
N GLY A 127 -14.74 -2.34 23.26
CA GLY A 127 -15.58 -1.23 22.84
C GLY A 127 -15.03 -0.57 21.60
N MET A 128 -15.87 0.08 20.83
CA MET A 128 -15.51 0.80 19.62
C MET A 128 -16.27 2.13 19.57
N LEU A 129 -15.55 3.18 19.17
CA LEU A 129 -16.15 4.44 18.77
C LEU A 129 -15.83 4.69 17.30
N VAL A 130 -16.81 5.16 16.55
CA VAL A 130 -16.65 5.62 15.18
C VAL A 130 -16.87 7.12 15.19
N ALA A 131 -15.79 7.87 15.07
CA ALA A 131 -15.81 9.31 15.00
C ALA A 131 -15.86 9.77 13.55
N LYS A 132 -16.97 10.40 13.15
CA LYS A 132 -17.11 11.04 11.85
C LYS A 132 -16.63 12.48 11.95
N LEU A 133 -15.68 12.84 11.12
CA LEU A 133 -15.14 14.19 11.02
C LEU A 133 -16.02 15.08 10.14
N LYS A 134 -15.83 16.38 10.26
CA LYS A 134 -16.44 17.38 9.40
C LYS A 134 -16.05 17.15 7.93
N PRO A 135 -16.83 17.66 6.94
CA PRO A 135 -16.48 17.61 5.52
C PRO A 135 -15.12 18.26 5.24
N TRP A 136 -14.49 17.86 4.13
CA TRP A 136 -13.14 18.33 3.76
C TRP A 136 -13.05 19.84 3.52
N ASP A 137 -14.10 20.43 3.00
CA ASP A 137 -14.25 21.86 2.78
C ASP A 137 -14.20 22.68 4.07
N GLU A 138 -14.50 22.08 5.23
CA GLU A 138 -14.40 22.67 6.57
C GLU A 138 -13.08 22.31 7.27
N ARG A 139 -12.23 21.44 6.69
CA ARG A 139 -10.96 20.94 7.25
C ARG A 139 -9.79 21.25 6.31
N ILE A 140 -9.48 22.54 6.13
CA ILE A 140 -8.47 23.02 5.17
C ILE A 140 -7.05 22.92 5.73
N GLU A 141 -6.89 22.97 7.05
CA GLU A 141 -5.59 22.96 7.72
C GLU A 141 -5.03 21.55 7.89
N LYS A 142 -3.70 21.40 7.81
CA LYS A 142 -3.04 20.09 7.94
C LYS A 142 -3.28 19.42 9.29
N GLU A 143 -3.46 20.21 10.33
CA GLU A 143 -3.76 19.75 11.68
C GLU A 143 -5.19 19.20 11.83
N GLN A 144 -6.07 19.47 10.86
CA GLN A 144 -7.45 18.99 10.81
C GLN A 144 -7.60 17.70 9.97
N HIS A 145 -6.53 17.23 9.34
CA HIS A 145 -6.54 15.96 8.61
C HIS A 145 -6.74 14.77 9.57
N VAL A 146 -7.33 13.71 9.06
CA VAL A 146 -7.68 12.50 9.83
C VAL A 146 -6.51 11.95 10.65
N GLN A 147 -5.29 12.00 10.12
CA GLN A 147 -4.07 11.53 10.81
C GLN A 147 -3.70 12.41 12.01
N ALA A 148 -3.83 13.74 11.87
CA ALA A 148 -3.59 14.67 12.96
C ALA A 148 -4.64 14.51 14.07
N VAL A 149 -5.92 14.36 13.69
CA VAL A 149 -7.01 14.10 14.63
C VAL A 149 -6.81 12.76 15.34
N SER A 150 -6.36 11.71 14.65
CA SER A 150 -6.00 10.44 15.28
C SER A 150 -4.89 10.60 16.32
N GLY A 151 -3.88 11.42 16.04
CA GLY A 151 -2.83 11.79 17.00
C GLY A 151 -3.37 12.55 18.22
N LEU A 152 -4.30 13.49 18.01
CA LEU A 152 -4.97 14.22 19.11
C LEU A 152 -5.80 13.29 20.00
N ILE A 153 -6.50 12.30 19.41
CA ILE A 153 -7.24 11.29 20.16
C ILE A 153 -6.30 10.50 21.06
N HIS A 154 -5.16 10.03 20.53
CA HIS A 154 -4.15 9.35 21.34
C HIS A 154 -3.63 10.22 22.49
N GLY A 155 -3.34 11.49 22.23
CA GLY A 155 -2.88 12.42 23.27
C GLY A 155 -3.92 12.63 24.37
N ARG A 156 -5.21 12.78 24.01
CA ARG A 156 -6.30 13.01 24.98
C ARG A 156 -6.73 11.77 25.76
N THR A 157 -6.34 10.60 25.31
CA THR A 157 -6.70 9.32 25.95
C THR A 157 -5.52 8.63 26.64
N ALA A 158 -4.30 9.17 26.51
CA ALA A 158 -3.07 8.58 27.03
C ALA A 158 -3.03 8.39 28.56
N ASP A 159 -3.80 9.18 29.31
CA ASP A 159 -3.93 9.08 30.76
C ASP A 159 -4.88 7.96 31.24
N LEU A 160 -5.71 7.42 30.35
CA LEU A 160 -6.62 6.31 30.65
C LEU A 160 -5.87 4.98 30.64
N LYS A 161 -5.18 4.66 31.73
CA LYS A 161 -4.40 3.42 31.89
C LYS A 161 -5.27 2.16 32.09
N GLU A 162 -6.56 2.33 32.28
CA GLU A 162 -7.52 1.24 32.53
C GLU A 162 -7.88 0.49 31.24
N ALA A 163 -7.60 1.07 30.08
CA ALA A 163 -7.88 0.47 28.78
C ALA A 163 -6.76 0.80 27.77
N THR A 164 -6.57 -0.09 26.82
CA THR A 164 -5.73 0.14 25.66
C THR A 164 -6.59 0.75 24.56
N ILE A 165 -6.21 1.95 24.08
CA ILE A 165 -6.99 2.72 23.13
C ILE A 165 -6.16 2.93 21.87
N PHE A 166 -6.70 2.51 20.73
CA PHE A 166 -6.10 2.68 19.41
C PHE A 166 -7.05 3.44 18.50
N ALA A 167 -6.57 4.52 17.89
CA ALA A 167 -7.27 5.25 16.85
C ALA A 167 -6.66 4.90 15.48
N ILE A 168 -7.51 4.49 14.55
CA ILE A 168 -7.15 4.07 13.18
C ILE A 168 -7.98 4.91 12.21
N SER A 169 -7.35 5.44 11.19
CA SER A 169 -7.96 6.24 10.12
C SER A 169 -7.80 5.56 8.77
#